data_83a970ea590fd4b0a554e54047898404
#
_entry.id   83a970ea590fd4b0a554e54047898404
#
_cell.length_a   1.000
_cell.length_b   1.000
_cell.length_c   1.000
_cell.angle_alpha   90.00
_cell.angle_beta   90.00
_cell.angle_gamma   90.00
#
_symmetry.space_group_name_H-M   'P 1'
#
loop_
_entity.id
_entity.type
_entity.pdbx_description
1 polymer ?
#
loop_
_entity_poly.entity_id
_entity_poly.type
_entity_poly.pdbx_seq_one_letter_code
_entity_poly.pdbx_strand_id
1 'polypeptide(L)'
;MTMKRILLKLSGEALAGEKKTGFDEETVRKVALQVKELVDDGIQVGIVIGGGNFWRGRSSENIDRTKADQIGMLATIMNCIYVSEIFRSVGMMTNILTPFECGSFTKLFSKDRANKYFAKGMVVFFAGGTGCLLYTSPSPRD
;
A
#
# COMPACT_ATOMS: atom_id res chain seq x y z
N MET A 1 -18.88 -12.36 17.53
CA MET A 1 -17.49 -12.58 17.11
C MET A 1 -16.86 -11.27 16.64
N THR A 2 -15.70 -10.99 17.14
CA THR A 2 -15.05 -9.73 16.83
C THR A 2 -14.28 -9.82 15.52
N MET A 3 -14.54 -8.88 14.62
CA MET A 3 -13.80 -8.80 13.37
C MET A 3 -12.40 -8.26 13.64
N LYS A 4 -11.39 -8.96 13.15
CA LYS A 4 -10.02 -8.53 13.30
C LYS A 4 -9.57 -7.74 12.07
N ARG A 5 -8.87 -6.65 12.33
CA ARG A 5 -8.33 -5.81 11.26
C ARG A 5 -6.86 -5.55 11.56
N ILE A 6 -6.00 -5.74 10.56
CA ILE A 6 -4.59 -5.47 10.72
C ILE A 6 -4.11 -4.53 9.61
N LEU A 7 -3.07 -3.79 9.94
CA LEU A 7 -2.42 -2.91 8.99
C LEU A 7 -0.99 -3.41 8.83
N LEU A 8 -0.63 -3.79 7.60
CA LEU A 8 0.70 -4.27 7.29
C LEU A 8 1.49 -3.18 6.59
N LYS A 9 2.72 -2.98 7.04
CA LYS A 9 3.61 -2.05 6.37
C LYS A 9 4.65 -2.86 5.61
N LEU A 10 4.74 -2.64 4.32
CA LEU A 10 5.71 -3.30 3.46
C LEU A 10 6.77 -2.31 3.05
N SER A 11 8.03 -2.73 3.16
CA SER A 11 9.13 -1.91 2.70
C SER A 11 9.20 -1.96 1.18
N GLY A 12 9.38 -0.78 0.55
CA GLY A 12 9.58 -0.77 -0.90
C GLY A 12 10.80 -1.57 -1.30
N GLU A 13 11.86 -1.52 -0.48
CA GLU A 13 13.06 -2.29 -0.78
C GLU A 13 12.80 -3.78 -0.79
N ALA A 14 11.92 -4.25 0.08
CA ALA A 14 11.60 -5.67 0.11
C ALA A 14 10.92 -6.14 -1.17
N LEU A 15 10.20 -5.25 -1.85
CA LEU A 15 9.53 -5.61 -3.09
C LEU A 15 10.51 -5.86 -4.22
N ALA A 16 11.67 -5.25 -4.17
CA ALA A 16 12.70 -5.43 -5.20
C ALA A 16 13.45 -6.75 -5.03
N GLY A 17 13.39 -7.34 -3.85
CA GLY A 17 14.14 -8.54 -3.56
C GLY A 17 15.62 -8.31 -3.76
N GLU A 18 16.29 -9.19 -4.48
CA GLU A 18 17.71 -9.08 -4.72
C GLU A 18 18.05 -8.12 -5.85
N LYS A 19 17.04 -7.62 -6.56
CA LYS A 19 17.26 -6.70 -7.67
C LYS A 19 17.66 -5.31 -7.21
N LYS A 20 17.37 -4.96 -5.96
CA LYS A 20 17.67 -3.67 -5.34
C LYS A 20 16.81 -2.53 -5.84
N THR A 21 16.23 -2.64 -7.02
CA THR A 21 15.36 -1.60 -7.55
C THR A 21 14.21 -2.27 -8.30
N GLY A 22 13.09 -1.56 -8.37
CA GLY A 22 11.92 -2.06 -9.07
C GLY A 22 11.21 -3.16 -8.29
N PHE A 23 10.71 -4.16 -9.01
CA PHE A 23 9.93 -5.24 -8.44
C PHE A 23 10.54 -6.60 -8.73
N ASP A 24 10.44 -7.49 -7.76
CA ASP A 24 10.69 -8.90 -7.98
C ASP A 24 9.35 -9.62 -7.84
N GLU A 25 8.80 -10.08 -8.96
CA GLU A 25 7.45 -10.61 -8.98
C GLU A 25 7.28 -11.80 -8.05
N GLU A 26 8.27 -12.68 -7.99
CA GLU A 26 8.17 -13.84 -7.13
C GLU A 26 8.07 -13.45 -5.65
N THR A 27 8.88 -12.47 -5.25
CA THR A 27 8.82 -11.97 -3.89
C THR A 27 7.45 -11.40 -3.56
N VAL A 28 6.91 -10.59 -4.47
CA VAL A 28 5.60 -9.99 -4.25
C VAL A 28 4.51 -11.05 -4.23
N ARG A 29 4.61 -12.07 -5.08
CA ARG A 29 3.63 -13.14 -5.08
C ARG A 29 3.62 -13.92 -3.77
N LYS A 30 4.80 -14.14 -3.19
CA LYS A 30 4.87 -14.82 -1.89
C LYS A 30 4.16 -14.02 -0.81
N VAL A 31 4.35 -12.70 -0.82
CA VAL A 31 3.64 -11.84 0.13
C VAL A 31 2.14 -11.92 -0.11
N ALA A 32 1.73 -11.91 -1.38
CA ALA A 32 0.31 -11.99 -1.72
C ALA A 32 -0.32 -13.25 -1.18
N LEU A 33 0.37 -14.38 -1.31
CA LEU A 33 -0.17 -15.64 -0.82
C LEU A 33 -0.29 -15.67 0.70
N GLN A 34 0.66 -15.05 1.39
CA GLN A 34 0.58 -14.95 2.85
C GLN A 34 -0.61 -14.08 3.28
N VAL A 35 -0.82 -12.96 2.59
CA VAL A 35 -1.95 -12.10 2.91
C VAL A 35 -3.27 -12.81 2.58
N LYS A 36 -3.29 -13.58 1.51
CA LYS A 36 -4.49 -14.30 1.14
C LYS A 36 -4.95 -15.25 2.25
N GLU A 37 -4.02 -15.88 2.93
CA GLU A 37 -4.38 -16.74 4.05
C GLU A 37 -5.09 -15.95 5.14
N LEU A 38 -4.63 -14.74 5.42
CA LEU A 38 -5.28 -13.90 6.41
C LEU A 38 -6.68 -13.50 5.97
N VAL A 39 -6.82 -13.13 4.71
CA VAL A 39 -8.11 -12.72 4.17
C VAL A 39 -9.08 -13.90 4.19
N ASP A 40 -8.61 -15.09 3.83
CA ASP A 40 -9.45 -16.26 3.83
C ASP A 40 -9.92 -16.64 5.24
N ASP A 41 -9.16 -16.24 6.25
CA ASP A 41 -9.54 -16.43 7.65
C ASP A 41 -10.48 -15.35 8.16
N GLY A 42 -10.91 -14.44 7.31
CA GLY A 42 -11.84 -13.39 7.69
C GLY A 42 -11.20 -12.15 8.27
N ILE A 43 -9.88 -12.03 8.20
CA ILE A 43 -9.18 -10.87 8.72
C ILE A 43 -9.23 -9.75 7.69
N GLN A 44 -9.54 -8.53 8.14
CA GLN A 44 -9.50 -7.36 7.27
C GLN A 44 -8.08 -6.83 7.22
N VAL A 45 -7.53 -6.63 6.02
CA VAL A 45 -6.13 -6.28 5.84
C VAL A 45 -5.99 -4.96 5.09
N GLY A 46 -5.27 -4.04 5.71
CA GLY A 46 -4.84 -2.81 5.06
C GLY A 46 -3.34 -2.88 4.84
N ILE A 47 -2.86 -2.26 3.77
CA ILE A 47 -1.45 -2.32 3.41
C ILE A 47 -0.92 -0.93 3.11
N VAL A 48 0.23 -0.63 3.70
CA VAL A 48 0.98 0.59 3.44
C VAL A 48 2.33 0.17 2.89
N ILE A 49 2.77 0.79 1.80
CA ILE A 49 4.02 0.42 1.15
C ILE A 49 4.91 1.64 1.01
N GLY A 50 6.18 1.49 1.37
CA GLY A 50 7.16 2.55 1.15
C GLY A 50 7.62 2.59 -0.30
N GLY A 51 8.38 3.64 -0.67
CA GLY A 51 8.84 3.84 -2.03
C GLY A 51 10.33 3.58 -2.27
N GLY A 52 11.01 2.96 -1.32
CA GLY A 52 12.46 2.85 -1.35
C GLY A 52 13.05 2.01 -2.47
N ASN A 53 12.24 1.24 -3.19
CA ASN A 53 12.72 0.50 -4.34
C ASN A 53 12.93 1.38 -5.57
N PHE A 54 12.40 2.60 -5.55
CA PHE A 54 12.55 3.54 -6.66
C PHE A 54 13.20 4.84 -6.23
N TRP A 55 12.95 5.31 -5.01
CA TRP A 55 13.35 6.65 -4.63
C TRP A 55 13.75 6.73 -3.17
N ARG A 56 14.92 7.31 -2.94
CA ARG A 56 15.40 7.63 -1.59
C ARG A 56 15.77 9.08 -1.55
N GLY A 57 14.86 9.90 -1.07
CA GLY A 57 15.02 11.35 -1.08
C GLY A 57 16.27 11.85 -0.41
N ARG A 58 16.76 11.11 0.59
CA ARG A 58 17.93 11.56 1.33
C ARG A 58 19.21 11.56 0.52
N SER A 59 19.26 10.75 -0.53
CA SER A 59 20.50 10.63 -1.28
C SER A 59 20.64 11.68 -2.38
N SER A 60 19.66 12.58 -2.50
CA SER A 60 19.71 13.62 -3.50
C SER A 60 19.80 14.98 -2.84
N GLU A 61 20.93 15.66 -3.00
CA GLU A 61 21.14 16.96 -2.38
C GLU A 61 20.67 18.10 -3.25
N ASN A 62 20.38 17.83 -4.51
CA ASN A 62 20.05 18.89 -5.47
C ASN A 62 18.57 19.05 -5.73
N ILE A 63 17.74 18.28 -5.05
CA ILE A 63 16.31 18.32 -5.29
C ILE A 63 15.62 18.98 -4.12
N ASP A 64 14.75 19.96 -4.42
CA ASP A 64 13.94 20.60 -3.42
C ASP A 64 13.16 19.57 -2.61
N ARG A 65 13.07 19.79 -1.30
CA ARG A 65 12.43 18.81 -0.42
C ARG A 65 10.99 18.54 -0.79
N THR A 66 10.26 19.58 -1.18
CA THR A 66 8.88 19.41 -1.59
C THR A 66 8.77 18.49 -2.81
N LYS A 67 9.68 18.70 -3.77
CA LYS A 67 9.69 17.84 -4.95
C LYS A 67 10.11 16.41 -4.62
N ALA A 68 11.07 16.25 -3.73
CA ALA A 68 11.50 14.93 -3.30
C ALA A 68 10.33 14.18 -2.63
N ASP A 69 9.55 14.88 -1.81
CA ASP A 69 8.40 14.27 -1.16
C ASP A 69 7.34 13.87 -2.18
N GLN A 70 7.13 14.68 -3.21
CA GLN A 70 6.19 14.36 -4.26
C GLN A 70 6.62 13.11 -5.03
N ILE A 71 7.91 13.02 -5.33
CA ILE A 71 8.44 11.84 -6.03
C ILE A 71 8.25 10.59 -5.17
N GLY A 72 8.56 10.72 -3.88
CA GLY A 72 8.37 9.60 -2.97
C GLY A 72 6.92 9.15 -2.89
N MET A 73 6.01 10.11 -2.90
CA MET A 73 4.59 9.80 -2.87
C MET A 73 4.15 9.06 -4.13
N LEU A 74 4.63 9.49 -5.29
CA LEU A 74 4.32 8.80 -6.54
C LEU A 74 4.93 7.40 -6.56
N ALA A 75 6.10 7.24 -5.97
CA ALA A 75 6.71 5.92 -5.88
C ALA A 75 5.85 4.95 -5.09
N THR A 76 5.26 5.42 -3.98
CA THR A 76 4.38 4.54 -3.20
C THR A 76 3.11 4.20 -3.98
N ILE A 77 2.61 5.12 -4.78
CA ILE A 77 1.43 4.85 -5.58
C ILE A 77 1.74 3.80 -6.64
N MET A 78 2.89 3.90 -7.31
CA MET A 78 3.31 2.88 -8.26
C MET A 78 3.40 1.50 -7.59
N ASN A 79 3.98 1.46 -6.40
CA ASN A 79 4.09 0.20 -5.67
C ASN A 79 2.73 -0.38 -5.35
N CYS A 80 1.80 0.46 -4.92
CA CYS A 80 0.46 -0.02 -4.59
C CYS A 80 -0.24 -0.57 -5.82
N ILE A 81 -0.08 0.07 -6.97
CA ILE A 81 -0.71 -0.40 -8.20
C ILE A 81 -0.17 -1.79 -8.56
N TYR A 82 1.15 -1.95 -8.52
CA TYR A 82 1.76 -3.21 -8.89
C TYR A 82 1.38 -4.33 -7.92
N VAL A 83 1.53 -4.08 -6.62
CA VAL A 83 1.25 -5.09 -5.62
C VAL A 83 -0.22 -5.45 -5.61
N SER A 84 -1.10 -4.46 -5.77
CA SER A 84 -2.52 -4.69 -5.85
C SER A 84 -2.86 -5.64 -7.01
N GLU A 85 -2.20 -5.46 -8.15
CA GLU A 85 -2.47 -6.31 -9.30
C GLU A 85 -2.03 -7.75 -9.03
N ILE A 86 -0.87 -7.93 -8.39
CA ILE A 86 -0.43 -9.28 -8.02
C ILE A 86 -1.41 -9.92 -7.04
N PHE A 87 -1.91 -9.13 -6.08
CA PHE A 87 -2.91 -9.63 -5.13
C PHE A 87 -4.17 -10.08 -5.86
N ARG A 88 -4.61 -9.30 -6.83
CA ARG A 88 -5.80 -9.67 -7.61
C ARG A 88 -5.55 -10.94 -8.41
N SER A 89 -4.34 -11.13 -8.89
CA SER A 89 -4.01 -12.31 -9.68
C SER A 89 -4.07 -13.60 -8.87
N VAL A 90 -3.98 -13.52 -7.56
CA VAL A 90 -4.11 -14.71 -6.71
C VAL A 90 -5.48 -14.80 -6.05
N GLY A 91 -6.45 -13.99 -6.49
CA GLY A 91 -7.84 -14.16 -6.09
C GLY A 91 -8.37 -13.21 -5.05
N MET A 92 -7.63 -12.18 -4.68
CA MET A 92 -8.12 -11.21 -3.73
C MET A 92 -8.72 -10.01 -4.45
N MET A 93 -9.69 -9.36 -3.79
CA MET A 93 -10.22 -8.08 -4.27
C MET A 93 -9.47 -6.97 -3.56
N THR A 94 -9.15 -5.92 -4.29
CA THR A 94 -8.32 -4.84 -3.77
C THR A 94 -8.86 -3.48 -4.16
N ASN A 95 -8.48 -2.47 -3.39
CA ASN A 95 -8.66 -1.08 -3.77
C ASN A 95 -7.51 -0.26 -3.22
N ILE A 96 -7.22 0.84 -3.88
CA ILE A 96 -6.13 1.72 -3.49
C ILE A 96 -6.69 3.08 -3.16
N LEU A 97 -6.38 3.59 -1.97
CA LEU A 97 -6.83 4.89 -1.53
C LEU A 97 -5.66 5.86 -1.48
N THR A 98 -5.86 7.06 -1.99
CA THR A 98 -4.83 8.09 -2.01
C THR A 98 -5.39 9.38 -1.40
N PRO A 99 -4.49 10.26 -0.90
CA PRO A 99 -4.96 11.51 -0.33
C PRO A 99 -5.35 12.56 -1.37
N PHE A 100 -5.13 12.28 -2.65
CA PHE A 100 -5.54 13.15 -3.74
C PHE A 100 -5.99 12.26 -4.90
N GLU A 101 -6.70 12.85 -5.86
CA GLU A 101 -7.15 12.09 -7.00
C GLU A 101 -6.00 11.78 -7.93
N CYS A 102 -5.92 10.53 -8.35
CA CYS A 102 -4.86 10.05 -9.21
C CYS A 102 -5.48 9.21 -10.32
N GLY A 103 -6.22 9.88 -11.19
CA GLY A 103 -6.88 9.23 -12.30
C GLY A 103 -7.88 8.17 -11.86
N SER A 104 -8.07 7.18 -12.71
CA SER A 104 -8.97 6.08 -12.40
C SER A 104 -8.28 4.93 -11.68
N PHE A 105 -6.97 5.04 -11.43
CA PHE A 105 -6.21 3.97 -10.81
C PHE A 105 -6.51 3.82 -9.32
N THR A 106 -6.87 4.89 -8.67
CA THR A 106 -7.04 4.92 -7.22
C THR A 106 -8.31 5.64 -6.89
N LYS A 107 -8.71 5.55 -5.62
CA LYS A 107 -9.87 6.27 -5.11
C LYS A 107 -9.40 7.26 -4.06
N LEU A 108 -10.07 8.39 -4.00
CA LEU A 108 -9.74 9.38 -2.98
C LEU A 108 -10.05 8.81 -1.60
N PHE A 109 -9.12 8.98 -0.68
CA PHE A 109 -9.31 8.45 0.66
C PHE A 109 -10.48 9.11 1.39
N SER A 110 -11.27 8.30 2.06
CA SER A 110 -12.16 8.73 3.12
C SER A 110 -12.29 7.56 4.07
N LYS A 111 -12.54 7.87 5.33
CA LYS A 111 -12.69 6.83 6.34
C LYS A 111 -13.87 5.92 6.00
N ASP A 112 -14.95 6.51 5.55
CA ASP A 112 -16.13 5.73 5.20
C ASP A 112 -15.86 4.80 4.03
N ARG A 113 -15.10 5.29 3.05
CA ARG A 113 -14.75 4.46 1.89
C ARG A 113 -13.87 3.30 2.29
N ALA A 114 -12.88 3.56 3.16
CA ALA A 114 -12.02 2.49 3.63
C ALA A 114 -12.82 1.43 4.37
N ASN A 115 -13.70 1.86 5.28
CA ASN A 115 -14.51 0.92 6.03
C ASN A 115 -15.45 0.12 5.14
N LYS A 116 -15.99 0.75 4.11
CA LYS A 116 -16.85 0.06 3.16
C LYS A 116 -16.08 -1.05 2.43
N TYR A 117 -14.87 -0.77 2.02
CA TYR A 117 -14.07 -1.77 1.33
C TYR A 117 -13.68 -2.91 2.26
N PHE A 118 -13.28 -2.59 3.51
CA PHE A 118 -12.96 -3.63 4.48
C PHE A 118 -14.17 -4.54 4.72
N ALA A 119 -15.35 -3.95 4.81
CA ALA A 119 -16.56 -4.73 5.04
C ALA A 119 -16.86 -5.68 3.91
N LYS A 120 -16.39 -5.37 2.70
CA LYS A 120 -16.57 -6.25 1.54
C LYS A 120 -15.49 -7.30 1.41
N GLY A 121 -14.57 -7.36 2.36
CA GLY A 121 -13.47 -8.32 2.31
C GLY A 121 -12.35 -7.94 1.37
N MET A 122 -12.28 -6.68 0.98
CA MET A 122 -11.22 -6.22 0.09
C MET A 122 -9.96 -5.87 0.87
N VAL A 123 -8.82 -6.10 0.26
CA VAL A 123 -7.55 -5.61 0.79
C VAL A 123 -7.44 -4.14 0.38
N VAL A 124 -7.21 -3.27 1.34
CA VAL A 124 -7.18 -1.84 1.09
C VAL A 124 -5.73 -1.35 1.17
N PHE A 125 -5.26 -0.77 0.08
CA PHE A 125 -3.92 -0.20 0.00
C PHE A 125 -4.01 1.29 0.26
N PHE A 126 -3.16 1.79 1.15
CA PHE A 126 -3.09 3.22 1.45
C PHE A 126 -1.79 3.77 0.87
N ALA A 127 -1.91 4.56 -0.18
CA ALA A 127 -0.76 5.15 -0.85
C ALA A 127 -0.59 6.59 -0.39
N GLY A 128 0.61 7.14 -0.62
CA GLY A 128 0.86 8.52 -0.27
C GLY A 128 1.66 8.70 1.00
N GLY A 129 2.16 7.61 1.57
CA GLY A 129 3.07 7.68 2.70
C GLY A 129 2.37 7.98 4.03
N THR A 130 3.15 8.47 4.98
CA THR A 130 2.66 8.69 6.34
C THR A 130 1.55 9.72 6.43
N GLY A 131 1.52 10.68 5.51
CA GLY A 131 0.45 11.67 5.52
C GLY A 131 -0.91 11.02 5.36
N CYS A 132 -1.03 10.07 4.43
CA CYS A 132 -2.27 9.34 4.25
C CYS A 132 -2.59 8.51 5.48
N LEU A 133 -1.58 7.88 6.05
CA LEU A 133 -1.77 7.03 7.21
C LEU A 133 -2.28 7.81 8.42
N LEU A 134 -1.81 9.04 8.60
CA LEU A 134 -2.26 9.88 9.70
C LEU A 134 -3.75 10.16 9.63
N TYR A 135 -4.30 10.26 8.42
CA TYR A 135 -5.73 10.48 8.27
C TYR A 135 -6.53 9.19 8.36
N THR A 136 -5.92 8.08 8.06
CA THR A 136 -6.65 6.82 7.99
C THR A 136 -6.68 6.09 9.32
N SER A 137 -5.68 6.29 10.15
CA SER A 137 -5.60 5.55 11.40
C SER A 137 -6.60 6.11 12.41
N PRO A 138 -7.58 5.32 12.82
CA PRO A 138 -8.54 5.80 13.81
C PRO A 138 -7.91 5.91 15.18
N SER A 139 -6.87 5.13 15.42
CA SER A 139 -6.21 5.13 16.71
C SER A 139 -4.81 4.56 16.52
N PRO A 140 -3.83 5.15 17.15
CA PRO A 140 -2.46 4.67 17.00
C PRO A 140 -2.25 3.27 17.53
N ARG A 141 -3.13 2.77 18.33
CA ARG A 141 -2.96 1.45 18.87
C ARG A 141 -3.76 0.38 18.20
N ASP A 142 -4.52 0.75 17.26
CA ASP A 142 -5.40 -0.21 16.60
C ASP A 142 -4.68 -1.11 15.67
#